data_3c107644a1894bafee818fc9c99f9cb7
#
_entry.id   3c107644a1894bafee818fc9c99f9cb7
#
_cell.length_a   1.000
_cell.length_b   1.000
_cell.length_c   1.000
_cell.angle_alpha   90.00
_cell.angle_beta   90.00
_cell.angle_gamma   90.00
#
_symmetry.space_group_name_H-M   'P 1'
#
loop_
_entity.id
_entity.type
_entity.pdbx_description
1 polymer ?
#
loop_
_entity_poly.entity_id
_entity_poly.type
_entity_poly.pdbx_seq_one_letter_code
_entity_poly.pdbx_strand_id
1 'polypeptide(L)' 'MTDKSIVYDEPSDVAAVDGNVELDGPDAVDVAMTPEAAEETSDRLSEEAVKARGQRRLGRMTHRPQD' A
#
# COMPACT_ATOMS: atom_id res chain seq x y z
N MET A 1 -2.77 -1.90 -19.55
CA MET A 1 -1.84 -1.97 -18.63
C MET A 1 -1.80 -0.80 -17.73
N THR A 2 -1.62 -1.01 -16.57
CA THR A 2 -1.64 0.04 -15.62
C THR A 2 -0.31 0.71 -15.52
N ASP A 3 -0.34 2.01 -15.58
CA ASP A 3 0.88 2.74 -15.46
C ASP A 3 1.07 3.16 -14.04
N LYS A 4 2.09 2.69 -13.40
CA LYS A 4 2.38 3.05 -12.04
C LYS A 4 3.53 4.01 -11.98
N SER A 5 3.45 5.06 -12.77
CA SER A 5 4.54 6.01 -12.76
C SER A 5 4.61 6.80 -11.46
N ILE A 6 3.53 6.84 -10.68
CA ILE A 6 3.56 7.53 -9.42
C ILE A 6 3.48 6.50 -8.30
N VAL A 7 4.43 6.52 -7.40
CA VAL A 7 4.45 5.63 -6.27
C VAL A 7 4.32 6.48 -5.02
N TYR A 8 3.32 6.18 -4.20
CA TYR A 8 3.11 6.93 -2.97
C TYR A 8 4.05 6.42 -1.90
N ASP A 9 4.83 7.32 -1.33
CA ASP A 9 5.76 6.96 -0.27
C ASP A 9 5.36 7.56 1.08
N GLU A 10 4.20 8.18 1.14
CA GLU A 10 3.69 8.69 2.40
C GLU A 10 2.52 7.85 2.85
N PRO A 11 2.40 7.59 4.14
CA PRO A 11 1.29 6.78 4.60
C PRO A 11 -0.03 7.53 4.49
N SER A 12 -1.10 6.79 4.32
CA SER A 12 -2.43 7.36 4.33
C SER A 12 -2.92 7.54 5.76
N ASP A 13 -3.76 8.53 5.96
CA ASP A 13 -4.43 8.68 7.25
C ASP A 13 -5.62 7.75 7.28
N VAL A 14 -5.89 7.20 8.43
CA VAL A 14 -6.98 6.24 8.58
C VAL A 14 -7.79 6.63 9.79
N ALA A 15 -9.10 6.67 9.66
CA ALA A 15 -9.97 7.06 10.74
C ALA A 15 -11.25 6.24 10.74
N ALA A 16 -11.81 6.01 11.91
CA ALA A 16 -13.10 5.36 12.03
C ALA A 16 -14.18 6.44 12.05
N VAL A 17 -15.12 6.36 11.14
CA VAL A 17 -16.16 7.35 11.01
C VAL A 17 -17.49 6.66 10.78
N ASP A 18 -18.43 6.83 11.71
CA ASP A 18 -19.78 6.29 11.59
C ASP A 18 -19.82 4.81 11.27
N GLY A 19 -18.98 4.05 11.94
CA GLY A 19 -18.96 2.59 11.76
C GLY A 19 -18.21 2.11 10.53
N ASN A 20 -17.59 3.00 9.79
CA ASN A 20 -16.77 2.64 8.64
C ASN A 20 -15.34 3.10 8.85
N VAL A 21 -14.46 2.61 8.02
CA VAL A 21 -13.05 3.03 8.06
C VAL A 21 -12.80 3.89 6.83
N GLU A 22 -12.29 5.09 7.06
CA GLU A 22 -11.96 6.00 5.94
C GLU A 22 -10.47 6.10 5.79
N LEU A 23 -10.02 5.98 4.57
CA LEU A 23 -8.63 6.19 4.23
C LEU A 23 -8.52 7.49 3.49
N ASP A 24 -7.57 8.32 3.91
CA ASP A 24 -7.34 9.60 3.29
C ASP A 24 -5.87 9.68 2.99
N GLY A 25 -5.50 9.49 1.79
CA GLY A 25 -4.10 9.42 1.40
C GLY A 25 -3.69 10.58 0.53
N PRO A 26 -2.44 10.59 0.10
CA PRO A 26 -1.96 11.65 -0.76
C PRO A 26 -2.63 11.57 -2.13
N ASP A 27 -2.65 12.72 -2.78
CA ASP A 27 -3.18 12.79 -4.14
C ASP A 27 -4.61 12.31 -4.25
N ALA A 28 -5.44 12.73 -3.37
CA ALA A 28 -6.87 12.48 -3.43
C ALA A 28 -7.26 11.01 -3.31
N VAL A 29 -6.43 10.20 -2.70
CA VAL A 29 -6.84 8.86 -2.36
C VAL A 29 -7.83 9.00 -1.20
N ASP A 30 -9.09 8.62 -1.44
CA ASP A 30 -10.13 8.87 -0.47
C ASP A 30 -11.12 7.73 -0.59
N VAL A 31 -11.07 6.80 0.33
CA VAL A 31 -11.84 5.57 0.26
C VAL A 31 -12.47 5.28 1.59
N ALA A 32 -13.72 4.84 1.58
CA ALA A 32 -14.38 4.37 2.79
C ALA A 32 -14.67 2.88 2.63
N MET A 33 -14.47 2.12 3.67
CA MET A 33 -14.73 0.69 3.61
C MET A 33 -15.29 0.19 4.93
N THR A 34 -15.91 -0.96 4.89
CA THR A 34 -16.44 -1.57 6.12
C THR A 34 -15.27 -2.03 6.98
N PRO A 35 -15.49 -2.19 8.29
CA PRO A 35 -14.43 -2.69 9.15
C PRO A 35 -13.87 -4.03 8.71
N GLU A 36 -14.74 -4.92 8.25
CA GLU A 36 -14.29 -6.24 7.81
C GLU A 36 -13.41 -6.14 6.58
N ALA A 37 -13.80 -5.30 5.62
CA ALA A 37 -12.99 -5.11 4.43
C ALA A 37 -11.68 -4.44 4.78
N ALA A 38 -11.70 -3.51 5.73
CA ALA A 38 -10.48 -2.84 6.14
C ALA A 38 -9.50 -3.80 6.80
N GLU A 39 -10.00 -4.70 7.63
CA GLU A 39 -9.14 -5.68 8.28
C GLU A 39 -8.50 -6.62 7.27
N GLU A 40 -9.28 -7.08 6.32
CA GLU A 40 -8.76 -7.97 5.31
C GLU A 40 -7.77 -7.25 4.40
N THR A 41 -8.07 -6.02 4.05
CA THR A 41 -7.16 -5.23 3.22
C THR A 41 -5.85 -4.98 3.96
N SER A 42 -5.93 -4.71 5.24
CA SER A 42 -4.75 -4.49 6.06
C SER A 42 -3.85 -5.71 6.07
N ASP A 43 -4.44 -6.89 6.21
CA ASP A 43 -3.66 -8.13 6.19
C ASP A 43 -2.97 -8.32 4.86
N ARG A 44 -3.68 -8.09 3.77
CA ARG A 44 -3.10 -8.22 2.44
C ARG A 44 -2.01 -7.20 2.19
N LEU A 45 -2.23 -5.96 2.63
CA LEU A 45 -1.23 -4.93 2.46
C LEU A 45 0.04 -5.27 3.24
N SER A 46 -0.11 -5.76 4.46
CA SER A 46 1.05 -6.15 5.25
C SER A 46 1.84 -7.26 4.60
N GLU A 47 1.14 -8.25 4.10
CA GLU A 47 1.79 -9.36 3.46
C GLU A 47 2.56 -8.92 2.23
N GLU A 48 1.94 -8.14 1.39
CA GLU A 48 2.58 -7.72 0.16
C GLU A 48 3.69 -6.70 0.42
N ALA A 49 3.55 -5.90 1.47
CA ALA A 49 4.60 -4.95 1.83
C ALA A 49 5.88 -5.68 2.23
N VAL A 50 5.73 -6.79 2.96
CA VAL A 50 6.90 -7.59 3.35
C VAL A 50 7.56 -8.17 2.10
N LYS A 51 6.77 -8.69 1.18
CA LYS A 51 7.29 -9.23 -0.05
C LYS A 51 8.01 -8.16 -0.86
N ALA A 52 7.41 -6.98 -0.96
CA ALA A 52 8.01 -5.91 -1.74
C ALA A 52 9.33 -5.46 -1.13
N ARG A 53 9.41 -5.43 0.20
CA ARG A 53 10.65 -5.09 0.86
C ARG A 53 11.72 -6.11 0.57
N GLY A 54 11.34 -7.39 0.56
CA GLY A 54 12.27 -8.45 0.21
C GLY A 54 12.77 -8.32 -1.21
N GLN A 55 11.87 -7.99 -2.13
CA GLN A 55 12.25 -7.80 -3.52
C GLN A 55 13.24 -6.65 -3.67
N ARG A 56 13.01 -5.56 -2.95
CA ARG A 56 13.93 -4.44 -3.01
C ARG A 56 15.30 -4.80 -2.46
N ARG A 57 15.32 -5.58 -1.38
CA ARG A 57 16.58 -5.98 -0.79
C ARG A 57 17.34 -6.90 -1.70
N LEU A 58 16.65 -7.85 -2.33
CA LEU A 58 17.28 -8.74 -3.27
C LEU A 58 17.83 -8.00 -4.47
N GLY A 59 17.09 -7.03 -4.96
CA GLY A 59 17.56 -6.23 -6.07
C GLY A 59 18.83 -5.50 -5.75
N ARG A 60 18.93 -4.97 -4.52
CA ARG A 60 20.15 -4.27 -4.12
C ARG A 60 21.31 -5.22 -3.94
N MET A 61 21.03 -6.40 -3.39
CA MET A 61 22.11 -7.33 -3.14
C MET A 61 22.67 -7.90 -4.40
N THR A 62 21.83 -8.27 -5.32
CA THR A 62 22.32 -8.86 -6.53
C THR A 62 22.71 -7.82 -7.52
N HIS A 63 22.13 -6.68 -7.46
CA HIS A 63 22.53 -5.55 -8.25
C HIS A 63 22.92 -5.91 -9.60
N ARG A 64 22.11 -6.48 -10.41
CA ARG A 64 22.39 -6.75 -11.67
C ARG A 64 21.99 -5.66 -12.49
N PRO A 65 22.75 -5.20 -13.35
CA PRO A 65 22.42 -4.14 -14.18
C PRO A 65 21.30 -4.60 -15.02
N GLN A 66 20.31 -3.89 -15.03
CA GLN A 66 19.29 -4.26 -15.69
C GLN A 66 19.36 -3.94 -16.93
N ASP A 67 19.81 -3.80 -17.41
CA ASP A 67 19.92 -3.60 -18.60
C ASP A 67 18.95 -3.91 -19.37
#